data_abdf2c22e77c29f2950d4151b6381bb4
#
_entry.id   abdf2c22e77c29f2950d4151b6381bb4
#
_cell.length_a   1.000
_cell.length_b   1.000
_cell.length_c   1.000
_cell.angle_alpha   90.00
_cell.angle_beta   90.00
_cell.angle_gamma   90.00
#
_symmetry.space_group_name_H-M   'P 1'
#
loop_
_entity.id
_entity.type
_entity.pdbx_description
1 polymer ?
#
loop_
_entity_poly.entity_id
_entity_poly.type
_entity_poly.pdbx_seq_one_letter_code
_entity_poly.pdbx_strand_id
1 'polypeptide(L)'
;RAQKLKEAEERARNRPRVFKEPKKCPPLGMESHRIESDQLSASSMSQYSFSPQRARLNMQGSDDEDDMRGGAWCANSEDRIHWFEIDARRETEFTGVITQGRDSLNEGDFVISYFLAFSNDSREWTTIHDGYADWLFFGNSDKDTPVMNQLAEPVLARYIRIIPQSWNGSLCMRLEVLGCPLP
;
A
#
# COMPACT_ATOMS: atom_id res chain seq x y z
N ARG A 1 -7.00 11.80 -17.28
CA ARG A 1 -6.58 10.89 -16.20
C ARG A 1 -6.81 9.42 -16.55
N ALA A 2 -7.97 9.06 -17.08
CA ALA A 2 -8.29 7.70 -17.48
C ALA A 2 -7.34 7.16 -18.56
N GLN A 3 -6.95 8.02 -19.50
CA GLN A 3 -6.02 7.66 -20.57
C GLN A 3 -4.61 7.38 -20.01
N LYS A 4 -4.14 8.17 -19.07
CA LYS A 4 -2.83 7.97 -18.44
C LYS A 4 -2.79 6.67 -17.63
N LEU A 5 -3.89 6.33 -16.97
CA LEU A 5 -3.98 5.08 -16.23
C LEU A 5 -3.96 3.87 -17.18
N LYS A 6 -4.69 3.95 -18.30
CA LYS A 6 -4.67 2.90 -19.35
C LYS A 6 -3.26 2.67 -19.87
N GLU A 7 -2.54 3.74 -20.18
CA GLU A 7 -1.17 3.66 -20.67
C GLU A 7 -0.23 3.03 -19.63
N ALA A 8 -0.41 3.40 -18.35
CA ALA A 8 0.37 2.83 -17.26
C ALA A 8 0.08 1.32 -17.08
N GLU A 9 -1.18 0.92 -17.17
CA GLU A 9 -1.58 -0.49 -17.08
C GLU A 9 -0.99 -1.31 -18.24
N GLU A 10 -1.02 -0.76 -19.45
CA GLU A 10 -0.48 -1.41 -20.64
C GLU A 10 1.04 -1.60 -20.51
N ARG A 11 1.77 -0.58 -20.08
CA ARG A 11 3.20 -0.70 -19.80
C ARG A 11 3.48 -1.74 -18.72
N ALA A 12 2.68 -1.78 -17.68
CA ALA A 12 2.85 -2.73 -16.59
C ALA A 12 2.68 -4.18 -17.05
N ARG A 13 1.70 -4.43 -17.93
CA ARG A 13 1.46 -5.76 -18.49
C ARG A 13 2.58 -6.23 -19.42
N ASN A 14 3.23 -5.30 -20.13
CA ASN A 14 4.25 -5.60 -21.15
C ASN A 14 5.68 -5.50 -20.64
N ARG A 15 5.86 -5.37 -19.35
CA ARG A 15 7.17 -5.22 -18.72
C ARG A 15 8.01 -6.50 -18.90
N PRO A 16 9.32 -6.37 -19.25
CA PRO A 16 10.19 -7.53 -19.33
C PRO A 16 10.32 -8.23 -17.99
N ARG A 17 10.46 -9.54 -17.98
CA ARG A 17 10.73 -10.29 -16.76
C ARG A 17 12.13 -9.95 -16.26
N VAL A 18 12.23 -9.72 -14.94
CA VAL A 18 13.53 -9.52 -14.29
C VAL A 18 14.15 -10.90 -14.07
N PHE A 19 15.30 -11.15 -14.70
CA PHE A 19 16.01 -12.43 -14.58
C PHE A 19 16.90 -12.50 -13.32
N LYS A 20 17.26 -11.35 -12.77
CA LYS A 20 18.06 -11.31 -11.55
C LYS A 20 17.15 -11.52 -10.35
N GLU A 21 17.50 -12.46 -9.48
CA GLU A 21 16.74 -12.70 -8.27
C GLU A 21 16.82 -11.47 -7.35
N PRO A 22 15.67 -10.82 -7.04
CA PRO A 22 15.70 -9.63 -6.21
C PRO A 22 15.95 -9.96 -4.75
N LYS A 23 16.54 -9.01 -4.02
CA LYS A 23 16.76 -9.14 -2.58
C LYS A 23 15.41 -9.24 -1.87
N LYS A 24 15.32 -10.17 -0.93
CA LYS A 24 14.11 -10.38 -0.12
C LYS A 24 14.39 -10.05 1.33
N CYS A 25 13.60 -9.14 1.88
CA CYS A 25 13.64 -8.80 3.29
C CYS A 25 12.36 -9.29 3.98
N PRO A 26 12.41 -9.51 5.31
CA PRO A 26 11.22 -9.94 6.06
C PRO A 26 10.22 -8.80 6.24
N PRO A 27 8.99 -9.12 6.71
CA PRO A 27 8.01 -8.10 7.04
C PRO A 27 8.54 -7.15 8.12
N LEU A 28 8.30 -5.86 7.94
CA LEU A 28 8.72 -4.83 8.91
C LEU A 28 7.86 -4.81 10.17
N GLY A 29 6.59 -5.24 10.07
CA GLY A 29 5.79 -5.40 11.26
C GLY A 29 4.43 -4.73 11.28
N MET A 30 3.76 -4.63 10.14
CA MET A 30 2.36 -4.21 10.13
C MET A 30 1.49 -5.25 10.82
N GLU A 31 1.60 -6.51 10.40
CA GLU A 31 0.81 -7.61 10.97
C GLU A 31 1.19 -7.89 12.42
N SER A 32 2.48 -7.88 12.73
CA SER A 32 2.99 -8.20 14.07
C SER A 32 2.84 -7.08 15.09
N HIS A 33 2.45 -5.86 14.67
CA HIS A 33 2.41 -4.65 15.47
C HIS A 33 3.80 -4.14 15.89
N ARG A 34 4.88 -4.65 15.29
CA ARG A 34 6.21 -4.10 15.51
C ARG A 34 6.28 -2.65 14.98
N ILE A 35 5.58 -2.38 13.87
CA ILE A 35 5.30 -1.00 13.45
C ILE A 35 4.15 -0.49 14.30
N GLU A 36 4.40 0.58 15.06
CA GLU A 36 3.41 1.14 15.97
C GLU A 36 2.43 2.06 15.23
N SER A 37 1.28 2.31 15.82
CA SER A 37 0.21 3.08 15.17
C SER A 37 0.62 4.52 14.87
N ASP A 38 1.52 5.11 15.66
CA ASP A 38 2.00 6.48 15.42
C ASP A 38 2.98 6.58 14.24
N GLN A 39 3.41 5.44 13.69
CA GLN A 39 4.21 5.39 12.46
C GLN A 39 3.34 5.41 11.20
N LEU A 40 2.03 5.35 11.35
CA LEU A 40 1.08 5.23 10.25
C LEU A 40 0.32 6.54 10.07
N SER A 41 0.20 6.98 8.82
CA SER A 41 -0.62 8.14 8.47
C SER A 41 -1.23 7.95 7.09
N ALA A 42 -2.23 8.74 6.77
CA ALA A 42 -2.92 8.67 5.49
C ALA A 42 -3.43 10.05 5.09
N SER A 43 -3.72 10.20 3.81
CA SER A 43 -4.27 11.45 3.27
C SER A 43 -5.63 11.80 3.85
N SER A 44 -6.42 10.77 4.18
CA SER A 44 -7.76 10.93 4.75
C SER A 44 -8.22 9.60 5.34
N MET A 45 -9.35 9.61 6.03
CA MET A 45 -10.06 8.40 6.45
C MET A 45 -11.55 8.68 6.29
N SER A 46 -12.30 7.67 5.87
CA SER A 46 -13.74 7.82 5.65
C SER A 46 -14.50 8.00 6.96
N GLN A 47 -14.03 7.31 8.00
CA GLN A 47 -14.54 7.44 9.36
C GLN A 47 -13.52 6.86 10.32
N TYR A 48 -13.70 7.11 11.60
CA TYR A 48 -12.74 6.72 12.64
C TYR A 48 -12.48 5.21 12.69
N SER A 49 -13.50 4.39 12.44
CA SER A 49 -13.36 2.93 12.43
C SER A 49 -12.50 2.41 11.29
N PHE A 50 -12.24 3.23 10.25
CA PHE A 50 -11.38 2.89 9.12
C PHE A 50 -10.10 3.74 9.12
N SER A 51 -9.56 3.99 10.31
CA SER A 51 -8.35 4.78 10.49
C SER A 51 -7.10 4.03 10.00
N PRO A 52 -5.96 4.72 9.83
CA PRO A 52 -4.72 4.07 9.37
C PRO A 52 -4.28 2.86 10.20
N GLN A 53 -4.55 2.85 11.51
CA GLN A 53 -4.18 1.72 12.37
C GLN A 53 -4.92 0.43 12.02
N ARG A 54 -6.00 0.50 11.22
CA ARG A 54 -6.75 -0.68 10.77
C ARG A 54 -6.18 -1.27 9.47
N ALA A 55 -5.12 -0.70 8.93
CA ALA A 55 -4.51 -1.12 7.66
C ALA A 55 -3.54 -2.31 7.80
N ARG A 56 -3.45 -2.93 8.94
CA ARG A 56 -2.51 -4.04 9.16
C ARG A 56 -2.96 -5.28 8.42
N LEU A 57 -2.00 -5.96 7.77
CA LEU A 57 -2.27 -7.21 7.05
C LEU A 57 -3.02 -8.18 7.96
N ASN A 58 -4.04 -8.84 7.43
CA ASN A 58 -4.90 -9.80 8.12
C ASN A 58 -5.69 -9.22 9.30
N MET A 59 -5.76 -7.90 9.44
CA MET A 59 -6.60 -7.25 10.44
C MET A 59 -8.06 -7.68 10.23
N GLN A 60 -8.71 -8.07 11.30
CA GLN A 60 -10.12 -8.45 11.26
C GLN A 60 -11.00 -7.29 11.70
N GLY A 61 -12.09 -7.08 10.97
CA GLY A 61 -13.07 -6.07 11.29
C GLY A 61 -14.28 -6.66 11.98
N SER A 62 -15.11 -5.79 12.55
CA SER A 62 -16.43 -6.13 13.08
C SER A 62 -17.49 -5.59 12.13
N ASP A 63 -18.55 -6.36 11.92
CA ASP A 63 -19.72 -5.92 11.14
C ASP A 63 -20.78 -5.26 12.04
N ASP A 64 -20.49 -5.13 13.32
CA ASP A 64 -21.35 -4.40 14.26
C ASP A 64 -21.14 -2.89 14.06
N GLU A 65 -22.20 -2.16 13.72
CA GLU A 65 -22.14 -0.71 13.46
C GLU A 65 -21.68 0.09 14.69
N ASP A 66 -21.94 -0.44 15.88
CA ASP A 66 -21.50 0.20 17.13
C ASP A 66 -20.03 -0.10 17.47
N ASP A 67 -19.39 -1.00 16.73
CA ASP A 67 -18.01 -1.37 16.96
C ASP A 67 -17.08 -0.53 16.09
N MET A 68 -16.09 0.10 16.73
CA MET A 68 -15.12 0.97 16.05
C MET A 68 -13.98 0.22 15.37
N ARG A 69 -14.07 -1.11 15.31
CA ARG A 69 -13.03 -1.96 14.72
C ARG A 69 -13.35 -2.27 13.26
N GLY A 70 -13.00 -1.36 12.36
CA GLY A 70 -13.14 -1.57 10.93
C GLY A 70 -12.13 -2.58 10.38
N GLY A 71 -12.45 -3.19 9.24
CA GLY A 71 -11.65 -4.25 8.61
C GLY A 71 -10.52 -3.76 7.72
N ALA A 72 -10.24 -2.47 7.68
CA ALA A 72 -9.17 -1.87 6.90
C ALA A 72 -9.07 -0.37 7.18
N TRP A 73 -8.05 0.27 6.61
CA TRP A 73 -8.07 1.71 6.38
C TRP A 73 -8.90 1.98 5.13
N CYS A 74 -9.75 2.98 5.20
CA CYS A 74 -10.51 3.45 4.03
C CYS A 74 -10.38 4.97 3.91
N ALA A 75 -10.10 5.44 2.69
CA ALA A 75 -10.03 6.87 2.39
C ALA A 75 -11.44 7.46 2.32
N ASN A 76 -11.54 8.78 2.47
CA ASN A 76 -12.81 9.45 2.23
C ASN A 76 -13.18 9.41 0.74
N SER A 77 -14.41 9.78 0.40
CA SER A 77 -14.92 9.69 -0.97
C SER A 77 -14.58 10.90 -1.84
N GLU A 78 -13.78 11.84 -1.35
CA GLU A 78 -13.42 13.02 -2.13
C GLU A 78 -12.49 12.64 -3.29
N ASP A 79 -12.70 13.27 -4.44
CA ASP A 79 -11.91 13.02 -5.63
C ASP A 79 -10.59 13.80 -5.57
N ARG A 80 -9.62 13.23 -4.89
CA ARG A 80 -8.27 13.77 -4.78
C ARG A 80 -7.27 12.63 -4.75
N ILE A 81 -5.98 12.95 -4.81
CA ILE A 81 -4.92 11.94 -4.67
C ILE A 81 -4.91 11.44 -3.23
N HIS A 82 -5.06 10.13 -3.08
CA HIS A 82 -5.02 9.46 -1.80
C HIS A 82 -3.69 8.76 -1.62
N TRP A 83 -3.25 8.65 -0.37
CA TRP A 83 -2.03 7.92 -0.03
C TRP A 83 -2.09 7.38 1.39
N PHE A 84 -1.33 6.33 1.61
CA PHE A 84 -1.06 5.74 2.91
C PHE A 84 0.45 5.75 3.15
N GLU A 85 0.88 6.21 4.32
CA GLU A 85 2.30 6.40 4.63
C GLU A 85 2.72 5.60 5.85
N ILE A 86 3.91 4.99 5.75
CA ILE A 86 4.55 4.31 6.87
C ILE A 86 5.91 4.98 7.11
N ASP A 87 6.15 5.39 8.37
CA ASP A 87 7.45 5.86 8.83
C ASP A 87 8.20 4.68 9.46
N ALA A 88 9.26 4.22 8.82
CA ALA A 88 10.08 3.14 9.37
C ALA A 88 11.00 3.63 10.51
N ARG A 89 10.98 4.95 10.82
CA ARG A 89 11.77 5.63 11.85
C ARG A 89 13.27 5.68 11.60
N ARG A 90 13.77 4.90 10.66
CA ARG A 90 15.18 4.92 10.25
C ARG A 90 15.32 4.44 8.82
N GLU A 91 16.48 4.69 8.26
CA GLU A 91 16.81 4.26 6.91
C GLU A 91 16.70 2.75 6.79
N THR A 92 15.96 2.32 5.78
CA THR A 92 15.55 0.92 5.60
C THR A 92 15.67 0.57 4.12
N GLU A 93 16.10 -0.65 3.84
CA GLU A 93 16.03 -1.19 2.48
C GLU A 93 14.64 -1.80 2.29
N PHE A 94 13.78 -1.10 1.54
CA PHE A 94 12.46 -1.62 1.19
C PHE A 94 12.58 -2.55 0.00
N THR A 95 11.99 -3.74 0.08
CA THR A 95 12.10 -4.76 -0.98
C THR A 95 10.75 -5.20 -1.54
N GLY A 96 9.65 -4.88 -0.90
CA GLY A 96 8.34 -5.25 -1.41
C GLY A 96 7.21 -4.78 -0.53
N VAL A 97 6.01 -4.96 -1.05
CA VAL A 97 4.77 -4.65 -0.31
C VAL A 97 3.77 -5.78 -0.53
N ILE A 98 2.90 -5.98 0.46
CA ILE A 98 1.78 -6.90 0.38
C ILE A 98 0.52 -6.09 0.60
N THR A 99 -0.47 -6.22 -0.27
CA THR A 99 -1.76 -5.53 -0.13
C THR A 99 -2.90 -6.52 -0.03
N GLN A 100 -3.95 -6.09 0.65
CA GLN A 100 -5.15 -6.89 0.89
C GLN A 100 -6.34 -5.93 0.97
N GLY A 101 -7.53 -6.39 0.66
CA GLY A 101 -8.73 -5.59 0.76
C GLY A 101 -9.28 -5.53 2.18
N ARG A 102 -10.47 -4.95 2.31
CA ARG A 102 -11.14 -4.79 3.60
C ARG A 102 -11.80 -6.10 4.05
N ASP A 103 -11.60 -6.45 5.31
CA ASP A 103 -12.31 -7.56 5.93
C ASP A 103 -13.77 -7.14 6.22
N SER A 104 -14.70 -7.79 5.54
CA SER A 104 -16.14 -7.54 5.68
C SER A 104 -16.92 -8.75 5.24
N LEU A 105 -18.17 -8.87 5.69
CA LEU A 105 -19.06 -9.94 5.25
C LEU A 105 -19.66 -9.66 3.87
N ASN A 106 -19.66 -8.40 3.46
CA ASN A 106 -20.34 -7.96 2.23
C ASN A 106 -19.35 -7.80 1.07
N GLU A 107 -19.54 -6.78 0.26
CA GLU A 107 -18.86 -6.54 -0.99
C GLU A 107 -17.34 -6.40 -0.85
N GLY A 108 -16.63 -6.58 -1.98
CA GLY A 108 -15.22 -6.41 -2.02
C GLY A 108 -14.79 -4.96 -2.17
N ASP A 109 -14.12 -4.44 -1.14
CA ASP A 109 -13.44 -3.15 -1.20
C ASP A 109 -11.95 -3.44 -1.21
N PHE A 110 -11.26 -3.13 -2.31
CA PHE A 110 -9.84 -3.41 -2.44
C PHE A 110 -9.18 -2.53 -3.49
N VAL A 111 -7.90 -2.29 -3.33
CA VAL A 111 -7.09 -1.50 -4.28
C VAL A 111 -6.61 -2.39 -5.41
N ILE A 112 -6.91 -2.00 -6.64
CA ILE A 112 -6.56 -2.76 -7.86
C ILE A 112 -5.15 -2.40 -8.34
N SER A 113 -4.77 -1.13 -8.26
CA SER A 113 -3.46 -0.68 -8.71
C SER A 113 -2.98 0.52 -7.91
N TYR A 114 -1.66 0.69 -7.82
CA TYR A 114 -1.07 1.77 -7.04
C TYR A 114 0.34 2.10 -7.52
N PHE A 115 0.78 3.31 -7.17
CA PHE A 115 2.18 3.71 -7.25
C PHE A 115 2.82 3.61 -5.88
N LEU A 116 4.15 3.55 -5.84
CA LEU A 116 4.94 3.61 -4.62
C LEU A 116 5.88 4.80 -4.67
N ALA A 117 5.93 5.53 -3.57
CA ALA A 117 6.84 6.66 -3.41
C ALA A 117 7.63 6.52 -2.12
N PHE A 118 8.83 7.07 -2.10
CA PHE A 118 9.78 6.96 -0.99
C PHE A 118 10.33 8.34 -0.64
N SER A 119 10.67 8.51 0.63
CA SER A 119 11.22 9.78 1.12
C SER A 119 12.12 9.55 2.32
N ASN A 120 13.05 10.49 2.53
CA ASN A 120 13.88 10.50 3.73
C ASN A 120 13.43 11.54 4.75
N ASP A 121 12.53 12.44 4.38
CA ASP A 121 12.09 13.56 5.23
C ASP A 121 10.57 13.76 5.25
N SER A 122 9.82 12.92 4.53
CA SER A 122 8.35 13.03 4.37
C SER A 122 7.91 14.32 3.66
N ARG A 123 8.83 15.01 2.98
CA ARG A 123 8.54 16.23 2.22
C ARG A 123 8.81 16.05 0.75
N GLU A 124 10.00 15.57 0.39
CA GLU A 124 10.38 15.27 -0.98
C GLU A 124 10.19 13.80 -1.25
N TRP A 125 9.38 13.49 -2.26
CA TRP A 125 8.99 12.11 -2.60
C TRP A 125 9.50 11.72 -3.97
N THR A 126 10.06 10.52 -4.06
CA THR A 126 10.49 9.93 -5.32
C THR A 126 9.64 8.69 -5.59
N THR A 127 8.96 8.70 -6.71
CA THR A 127 8.14 7.57 -7.15
C THR A 127 9.01 6.58 -7.93
N ILE A 128 8.72 5.30 -7.82
CA ILE A 128 9.38 4.31 -8.68
C ILE A 128 8.93 4.52 -10.11
N HIS A 129 9.91 4.60 -11.02
CA HIS A 129 9.72 4.84 -12.45
C HIS A 129 10.07 3.62 -13.29
N ASP A 130 9.44 3.49 -14.44
CA ASP A 130 9.81 2.47 -15.44
C ASP A 130 10.74 3.03 -16.53
N GLY A 131 11.20 4.26 -16.37
CA GLY A 131 12.03 5.00 -17.33
C GLY A 131 11.24 6.03 -18.13
N TYR A 132 9.93 5.91 -18.19
CA TYR A 132 9.03 6.82 -18.90
C TYR A 132 8.05 7.52 -17.98
N ALA A 133 7.53 6.78 -17.02
CA ALA A 133 6.51 7.27 -16.10
C ALA A 133 6.55 6.47 -14.81
N ASP A 134 5.68 6.81 -13.88
CA ASP A 134 5.54 6.10 -12.62
C ASP A 134 5.20 4.63 -12.86
N TRP A 135 5.87 3.76 -12.10
CA TRP A 135 5.70 2.31 -12.19
C TRP A 135 4.39 1.90 -11.53
N LEU A 136 3.46 1.37 -12.32
CA LEU A 136 2.19 0.90 -11.79
C LEU A 136 2.31 -0.54 -11.31
N PHE A 137 1.90 -0.75 -10.07
CA PHE A 137 1.80 -2.09 -9.48
C PHE A 137 0.36 -2.55 -9.51
N PHE A 138 0.13 -3.81 -9.84
CA PHE A 138 -1.18 -4.40 -9.72
C PHE A 138 -1.34 -5.01 -8.33
N GLY A 139 -2.42 -4.63 -7.66
CA GLY A 139 -2.75 -5.10 -6.32
C GLY A 139 -3.77 -6.22 -6.33
N ASN A 140 -4.88 -6.00 -5.67
CA ASN A 140 -5.84 -7.05 -5.36
C ASN A 140 -6.92 -7.24 -6.44
N SER A 141 -7.47 -8.45 -6.48
CA SER A 141 -8.65 -8.79 -7.28
C SER A 141 -9.80 -9.32 -6.42
N ASP A 142 -9.58 -9.44 -5.12
CA ASP A 142 -10.60 -9.76 -4.12
C ASP A 142 -10.21 -9.12 -2.77
N LYS A 143 -11.08 -9.25 -1.78
CA LYS A 143 -10.86 -8.59 -0.47
C LYS A 143 -9.98 -9.38 0.48
N ASP A 144 -9.78 -10.67 0.26
CA ASP A 144 -9.15 -11.54 1.27
C ASP A 144 -7.74 -12.00 0.92
N THR A 145 -7.44 -12.21 -0.36
CA THR A 145 -6.17 -12.76 -0.80
C THR A 145 -5.06 -11.72 -0.79
N PRO A 146 -4.05 -11.86 0.06
CA PRO A 146 -2.89 -10.96 0.00
C PRO A 146 -2.15 -11.10 -1.32
N VAL A 147 -1.71 -9.97 -1.88
CA VAL A 147 -0.91 -9.94 -3.11
C VAL A 147 0.39 -9.22 -2.82
N MET A 148 1.49 -9.92 -3.03
CA MET A 148 2.83 -9.40 -2.83
C MET A 148 3.41 -8.87 -4.15
N ASN A 149 3.92 -7.65 -4.10
CA ASN A 149 4.71 -7.08 -5.18
C ASN A 149 6.14 -6.86 -4.68
N GLN A 150 7.07 -7.51 -5.33
CA GLN A 150 8.47 -7.36 -5.03
C GLN A 150 9.09 -6.28 -5.91
N LEU A 151 9.93 -5.42 -5.32
CA LEU A 151 10.63 -4.40 -6.08
C LEU A 151 11.77 -5.03 -6.88
N ALA A 152 12.00 -4.50 -8.09
CA ALA A 152 13.11 -4.96 -8.93
C ALA A 152 14.45 -4.75 -8.24
N GLU A 153 14.59 -3.62 -7.53
CA GLU A 153 15.76 -3.29 -6.72
C GLU A 153 15.32 -2.73 -5.38
N PRO A 154 16.07 -3.00 -4.29
CA PRO A 154 15.76 -2.40 -2.99
C PRO A 154 15.81 -0.88 -3.07
N VAL A 155 14.93 -0.22 -2.33
CA VAL A 155 14.91 1.24 -2.23
C VAL A 155 15.30 1.63 -0.81
N LEU A 156 16.32 2.46 -0.69
CA LEU A 156 16.82 2.92 0.59
C LEU A 156 16.14 4.23 0.96
N ALA A 157 15.30 4.19 2.00
CA ALA A 157 14.54 5.35 2.46
C ALA A 157 14.04 5.13 3.89
N ARG A 158 13.51 6.18 4.51
CA ARG A 158 12.86 6.09 5.82
C ARG A 158 11.34 5.94 5.70
N TYR A 159 10.72 6.58 4.69
CA TYR A 159 9.27 6.62 4.52
C TYR A 159 8.86 5.95 3.23
N ILE A 160 7.73 5.26 3.26
CA ILE A 160 7.11 4.70 2.06
C ILE A 160 5.64 5.15 2.00
N ARG A 161 5.18 5.55 0.80
CA ARG A 161 3.78 5.82 0.51
C ARG A 161 3.26 4.85 -0.53
N ILE A 162 2.07 4.33 -0.28
CA ILE A 162 1.27 3.62 -1.27
C ILE A 162 0.23 4.62 -1.78
N ILE A 163 0.19 4.80 -3.10
CA ILE A 163 -0.66 5.81 -3.74
C ILE A 163 -1.65 5.09 -4.64
N PRO A 164 -2.86 4.75 -4.14
CA PRO A 164 -3.84 4.01 -4.93
C PRO A 164 -4.23 4.76 -6.19
N GLN A 165 -4.35 4.03 -7.30
CA GLN A 165 -4.74 4.59 -8.59
C GLN A 165 -6.12 4.11 -9.04
N SER A 166 -6.46 2.86 -8.73
CA SER A 166 -7.77 2.29 -9.00
C SER A 166 -8.16 1.32 -7.90
N TRP A 167 -9.45 1.18 -7.69
CA TRP A 167 -10.00 0.31 -6.63
C TRP A 167 -11.39 -0.16 -6.99
N ASN A 168 -11.80 -1.25 -6.36
CA ASN A 168 -13.15 -1.79 -6.46
C ASN A 168 -13.93 -1.38 -5.22
N GLY A 169 -15.18 -0.95 -5.40
CA GLY A 169 -16.00 -0.48 -4.27
C GLY A 169 -15.43 0.79 -3.65
N SER A 170 -15.25 0.78 -2.35
CA SER A 170 -14.60 1.87 -1.63
C SER A 170 -13.10 1.67 -1.63
N LEU A 171 -12.36 2.78 -1.51
CA LEU A 171 -10.90 2.72 -1.43
C LEU A 171 -10.51 2.28 -0.03
N CYS A 172 -10.27 0.98 0.15
CA CYS A 172 -9.89 0.37 1.41
C CYS A 172 -8.69 -0.55 1.23
N MET A 173 -7.82 -0.61 2.23
CA MET A 173 -6.60 -1.40 2.11
C MET A 173 -6.09 -1.86 3.45
N ARG A 174 -5.58 -3.11 3.46
CA ARG A 174 -4.69 -3.64 4.50
C ARG A 174 -3.36 -3.93 3.83
N LEU A 175 -2.27 -3.81 4.57
CA LEU A 175 -0.95 -3.97 3.96
C LEU A 175 0.11 -4.44 4.94
N GLU A 176 1.19 -4.92 4.37
CA GLU A 176 2.47 -5.22 5.02
C GLU A 176 3.58 -4.72 4.11
N VAL A 177 4.70 -4.35 4.69
CA VAL A 177 5.87 -3.87 3.95
C VAL A 177 7.06 -4.75 4.29
N LEU A 178 7.81 -5.14 3.25
CA LEU A 178 9.01 -5.95 3.41
C LEU A 178 10.24 -5.05 3.39
N GLY A 179 11.10 -5.19 4.38
CA GLY A 179 12.28 -4.35 4.46
C GLY A 179 13.29 -4.83 5.47
N CYS A 180 14.52 -4.38 5.27
CA CYS A 180 15.64 -4.65 6.17
C CYS A 180 16.14 -3.32 6.72
N PRO A 181 15.93 -3.03 8.01
CA PRO A 181 16.48 -1.81 8.61
C PRO A 181 18.01 -1.85 8.56
N LEU A 182 18.61 -0.71 8.29
CA LEU A 182 20.07 -0.60 8.35
C LEU A 182 20.53 -0.54 9.80
N PRO A 183 21.75 -1.06 10.10
CA PRO A 183 22.30 -1.01 11.47
C PRO A 183 22.55 0.42 11.94
#